data_202779648081a2ea9864c68599945d13
#
_entry.id   202779648081a2ea9864c68599945d13
#
_cell.length_a   1.000
_cell.length_b   1.000
_cell.length_c   1.000
_cell.angle_alpha   90.00
_cell.angle_beta   90.00
_cell.angle_gamma   90.00
#
_symmetry.space_group_name_H-M   'P 1'
#
loop_
_entity.id
_entity.type
_entity.pdbx_description
1 polymer ?
#
loop_
_entity_poly.entity_id
_entity_poly.type
_entity_poly.pdbx_seq_one_letter_code
_entity_poly.pdbx_strand_id
1 'polypeptide(L)'
;NQAVQQIVVVAPTEHLKTQWADAAARAGIRLNPNYSNSDGLGYGRHFHGVAVTYAQVAMKPIQHRLLTEHTDTLVILDEVHHGGDALSWGDAIREAYGSAKRRLSLTGTPFRSDDAQIPFVQYAPQNDGTTISLTDYDYGYGRALADGIVRPVIFMVYAGKMRWQTSAGEEMEARLGEGNTKDITSQAWRTALDPAGDWIAKVLQAANRR
;
A
#
# COMPACT_ATOMS: atom_id res chain seq x y z
N ASN A 1 23.97 19.27 -12.89
CA ASN A 1 22.62 19.73 -12.45
C ASN A 1 21.59 19.20 -13.44
N GLN A 2 20.93 18.10 -13.08
CA GLN A 2 19.83 17.54 -13.89
C GLN A 2 18.51 17.96 -13.25
N ALA A 3 18.17 19.24 -13.34
CA ALA A 3 16.89 19.73 -12.88
C ALA A 3 15.76 19.09 -13.71
N VAL A 4 14.67 18.71 -13.07
CA VAL A 4 13.43 18.38 -13.73
C VAL A 4 12.59 19.64 -13.87
N GLN A 5 11.74 19.68 -14.90
CA GLN A 5 10.89 20.83 -15.21
C GLN A 5 9.45 20.61 -14.74
N GLN A 6 9.08 19.34 -14.52
CA GLN A 6 7.74 18.93 -14.15
C GLN A 6 7.78 17.84 -13.08
N ILE A 7 6.76 17.82 -12.22
CA ILE A 7 6.56 16.78 -11.22
C ILE A 7 5.17 16.17 -11.41
N VAL A 8 5.11 14.87 -11.47
CA VAL A 8 3.85 14.10 -11.44
C VAL A 8 3.86 13.23 -10.18
N VAL A 9 2.85 13.37 -9.34
CA VAL A 9 2.64 12.48 -8.20
C VAL A 9 1.46 11.58 -8.51
N VAL A 10 1.65 10.26 -8.35
CA VAL A 10 0.60 9.26 -8.49
C VAL A 10 0.30 8.69 -7.11
N ALA A 11 -0.92 8.87 -6.65
CA ALA A 11 -1.36 8.48 -5.32
C ALA A 11 -2.49 7.44 -5.38
N PRO A 12 -2.68 6.60 -4.35
CA PRO A 12 -3.75 5.60 -4.32
C PRO A 12 -5.16 6.20 -4.33
N THR A 13 -5.36 7.35 -3.69
CA THR A 13 -6.69 7.93 -3.47
C THR A 13 -6.73 9.44 -3.74
N GLU A 14 -7.92 9.97 -3.99
CA GLU A 14 -8.16 11.41 -4.18
C GLU A 14 -7.71 12.23 -2.96
N HIS A 15 -7.93 11.72 -1.77
CA HIS A 15 -7.51 12.40 -0.53
C HIS A 15 -5.98 12.57 -0.47
N LEU A 16 -5.23 11.55 -0.85
CA LEU A 16 -3.77 11.61 -0.86
C LEU A 16 -3.22 12.57 -1.92
N LYS A 17 -3.91 12.80 -3.04
CA LYS A 17 -3.53 13.84 -4.00
C LYS A 17 -3.47 15.22 -3.33
N THR A 18 -4.48 15.55 -2.52
CA THR A 18 -4.54 16.83 -1.80
C THR A 18 -3.44 16.90 -0.74
N GLN A 19 -3.21 15.85 0.02
CA GLN A 19 -2.12 15.81 1.00
C GLN A 19 -0.74 16.01 0.36
N TRP A 20 -0.50 15.40 -0.80
CA TRP A 20 0.73 15.59 -1.56
C TRP A 20 0.87 17.04 -2.06
N ALA A 21 -0.21 17.64 -2.57
CA ALA A 21 -0.20 19.03 -3.02
C ALA A 21 0.10 19.97 -1.85
N ASP A 22 -0.50 19.77 -0.68
CA ASP A 22 -0.26 20.55 0.52
C ASP A 22 1.18 20.39 1.04
N ALA A 23 1.69 19.16 1.03
CA ALA A 23 3.07 18.88 1.44
C ALA A 23 4.08 19.54 0.48
N ALA A 24 3.86 19.46 -0.83
CA ALA A 24 4.68 20.08 -1.85
C ALA A 24 4.66 21.61 -1.73
N ALA A 25 3.49 22.21 -1.45
CA ALA A 25 3.33 23.65 -1.28
C ALA A 25 4.21 24.20 -0.13
N ARG A 26 4.37 23.45 0.96
CA ARG A 26 5.29 23.82 2.05
C ARG A 26 6.76 23.88 1.62
N ALA A 27 7.12 23.16 0.55
CA ALA A 27 8.45 23.18 -0.07
C ALA A 27 8.52 24.17 -1.27
N GLY A 28 7.51 25.01 -1.48
CA GLY A 28 7.44 25.96 -2.59
C GLY A 28 7.05 25.34 -3.95
N ILE A 29 6.60 24.08 -3.95
CA ILE A 29 6.21 23.33 -5.15
C ILE A 29 4.69 23.30 -5.25
N ARG A 30 4.13 23.82 -6.33
CA ARG A 30 2.69 23.86 -6.57
C ARG A 30 2.27 22.71 -7.48
N LEU A 31 1.56 21.71 -6.93
CA LEU A 31 0.95 20.62 -7.67
C LEU A 31 -0.55 20.91 -7.84
N ASN A 32 -1.10 20.57 -9.00
CA ASN A 32 -2.54 20.64 -9.24
C ASN A 32 -3.21 19.32 -8.81
N PRO A 33 -3.90 19.26 -7.66
CA PRO A 33 -4.61 18.06 -7.24
C PRO A 33 -5.96 17.87 -7.95
N ASN A 34 -6.48 18.91 -8.59
CA ASN A 34 -7.76 18.90 -9.29
C ASN A 34 -7.62 18.57 -10.79
N TYR A 35 -6.40 18.24 -11.24
CA TYR A 35 -6.20 17.85 -12.62
C TYR A 35 -7.06 16.63 -12.97
N SER A 36 -7.74 16.72 -14.11
CA SER A 36 -8.59 15.66 -14.68
C SER A 36 -8.08 15.25 -16.06
N ASN A 37 -8.34 14.02 -16.45
CA ASN A 37 -8.03 13.54 -17.80
C ASN A 37 -8.76 14.32 -18.92
N SER A 38 -9.82 15.06 -18.60
CA SER A 38 -10.49 15.98 -19.52
C SER A 38 -9.71 17.25 -19.82
N ASP A 39 -8.74 17.61 -18.95
CA ASP A 39 -7.92 18.81 -19.12
C ASP A 39 -6.82 18.64 -20.20
N GLY A 40 -6.70 17.44 -20.74
CA GLY A 40 -5.72 17.12 -21.79
C GLY A 40 -4.29 17.15 -21.27
N LEU A 41 -3.39 17.82 -22.01
CA LEU A 41 -1.96 17.91 -21.66
C LEU A 41 -1.64 19.17 -20.82
N GLY A 42 -2.62 19.98 -20.48
CA GLY A 42 -2.44 21.21 -19.72
C GLY A 42 -2.74 21.02 -18.24
N TYR A 43 -1.79 21.30 -17.36
CA TYR A 43 -1.99 21.26 -15.90
C TYR A 43 -2.09 22.64 -15.24
N GLY A 44 -2.12 23.69 -16.05
CA GLY A 44 -2.25 25.09 -15.62
C GLY A 44 -0.90 25.79 -15.43
N ARG A 45 -0.80 27.04 -15.91
CA ARG A 45 0.45 27.84 -15.96
C ARG A 45 1.08 28.14 -14.59
N HIS A 46 0.32 28.03 -13.51
CA HIS A 46 0.77 28.35 -12.15
C HIS A 46 1.26 27.14 -11.38
N PHE A 47 1.16 25.94 -11.94
CA PHE A 47 1.58 24.70 -11.30
C PHE A 47 2.91 24.21 -11.86
N HIS A 48 3.67 23.50 -11.04
CA HIS A 48 4.90 22.81 -11.41
C HIS A 48 4.63 21.36 -11.84
N GLY A 49 3.36 20.94 -11.80
CA GLY A 49 2.91 19.60 -12.16
C GLY A 49 1.57 19.24 -11.58
N VAL A 50 1.29 17.94 -11.51
CA VAL A 50 -0.01 17.41 -11.12
C VAL A 50 0.11 16.34 -10.03
N ALA A 51 -0.95 16.18 -9.26
CA ALA A 51 -1.20 14.98 -8.46
C ALA A 51 -2.40 14.23 -9.05
N VAL A 52 -2.23 12.92 -9.35
CA VAL A 52 -3.23 12.06 -10.01
C VAL A 52 -3.40 10.76 -9.22
N THR A 53 -4.44 9.99 -9.51
CA THR A 53 -4.59 8.66 -8.96
C THR A 53 -4.14 7.57 -9.94
N TYR A 54 -3.81 6.37 -9.42
CA TYR A 54 -3.54 5.19 -10.26
C TYR A 54 -4.70 4.89 -11.21
N ALA A 55 -5.93 5.01 -10.74
CA ALA A 55 -7.12 4.84 -11.56
C ALA A 55 -7.20 5.86 -12.72
N GLN A 56 -6.90 7.13 -12.45
CA GLN A 56 -6.82 8.17 -13.47
C GLN A 56 -5.81 7.82 -14.58
N VAL A 57 -4.61 7.37 -14.18
CA VAL A 57 -3.55 6.96 -15.11
C VAL A 57 -3.99 5.76 -15.93
N ALA A 58 -4.56 4.74 -15.28
CA ALA A 58 -5.02 3.51 -15.94
C ALA A 58 -6.12 3.77 -16.98
N MET A 59 -6.95 4.78 -16.78
CA MET A 59 -7.98 5.16 -17.76
C MET A 59 -7.41 5.77 -19.05
N LYS A 60 -6.31 6.50 -18.99
CA LYS A 60 -5.68 7.17 -20.16
C LYS A 60 -4.15 7.15 -20.11
N PRO A 61 -3.51 5.99 -20.13
CA PRO A 61 -2.05 5.86 -19.95
C PRO A 61 -1.27 6.61 -21.03
N ILE A 62 -1.73 6.60 -22.28
CA ILE A 62 -1.08 7.31 -23.40
C ILE A 62 -1.07 8.84 -23.16
N GLN A 63 -2.16 9.41 -22.61
CA GLN A 63 -2.20 10.83 -22.27
C GLN A 63 -1.15 11.17 -21.22
N HIS A 64 -1.04 10.35 -20.18
CA HIS A 64 -0.03 10.51 -19.13
C HIS A 64 1.40 10.30 -19.66
N ARG A 65 1.60 9.40 -20.63
CA ARG A 65 2.87 9.28 -21.31
C ARG A 65 3.25 10.57 -22.05
N LEU A 66 2.33 11.13 -22.83
CA LEU A 66 2.57 12.38 -23.56
C LEU A 66 2.87 13.56 -22.65
N LEU A 67 2.27 13.61 -21.45
CA LEU A 67 2.62 14.61 -20.42
C LEU A 67 4.08 14.51 -19.97
N THR A 68 4.68 13.33 -20.00
CA THR A 68 6.05 13.10 -19.47
C THR A 68 7.11 13.02 -20.55
N GLU A 69 6.76 12.69 -21.79
CA GLU A 69 7.72 12.51 -22.90
C GLU A 69 8.32 13.84 -23.37
N HIS A 70 7.55 14.93 -23.34
CA HIS A 70 7.95 16.22 -23.88
C HIS A 70 8.58 17.16 -22.85
N THR A 71 8.67 16.71 -21.59
CA THR A 71 9.16 17.54 -20.50
C THR A 71 9.98 16.69 -19.54
N ASP A 72 11.13 17.20 -19.11
CA ASP A 72 11.98 16.54 -18.12
C ASP A 72 11.22 16.34 -16.79
N THR A 73 10.59 15.19 -16.63
CA THR A 73 9.63 14.90 -15.56
C THR A 73 10.23 14.01 -14.48
N LEU A 74 9.99 14.39 -13.21
CA LEU A 74 10.06 13.49 -12.06
C LEU A 74 8.67 12.90 -11.80
N VAL A 75 8.55 11.58 -11.82
CA VAL A 75 7.34 10.88 -11.40
C VAL A 75 7.56 10.29 -10.02
N ILE A 76 6.67 10.59 -9.08
CA ILE A 76 6.64 10.01 -7.73
C ILE A 76 5.44 9.06 -7.68
N LEU A 77 5.71 7.78 -7.44
CA LEU A 77 4.72 6.72 -7.33
C LEU A 77 4.55 6.39 -5.84
N ASP A 78 3.54 6.96 -5.22
CA ASP A 78 3.26 6.76 -3.81
C ASP A 78 2.50 5.46 -3.59
N GLU A 79 2.94 4.65 -2.61
CA GLU A 79 2.42 3.30 -2.36
C GLU A 79 2.36 2.48 -3.66
N VAL A 80 3.51 2.36 -4.34
CA VAL A 80 3.60 1.82 -5.70
C VAL A 80 3.04 0.40 -5.85
N HIS A 81 2.87 -0.35 -4.75
CA HIS A 81 2.22 -1.66 -4.76
C HIS A 81 0.75 -1.60 -5.22
N HIS A 82 0.05 -0.48 -5.02
CA HIS A 82 -1.29 -0.25 -5.59
C HIS A 82 -1.28 -0.13 -7.13
N GLY A 83 -0.16 0.20 -7.73
CA GLY A 83 -0.02 0.19 -9.19
C GLY A 83 -0.22 -1.18 -9.85
N GLY A 84 -0.33 -2.24 -9.06
CA GLY A 84 -0.59 -3.60 -9.52
C GLY A 84 -1.95 -4.17 -9.12
N ASP A 85 -2.82 -3.43 -8.43
CA ASP A 85 -4.09 -3.94 -7.86
C ASP A 85 -5.05 -4.51 -8.91
N ALA A 86 -5.05 -3.97 -10.12
CA ALA A 86 -5.65 -4.61 -11.28
C ALA A 86 -4.54 -5.03 -12.27
N LEU A 87 -4.67 -6.18 -12.90
CA LEU A 87 -3.68 -6.69 -13.88
C LEU A 87 -3.33 -5.65 -14.97
N SER A 88 -4.30 -4.82 -15.36
CA SER A 88 -4.12 -3.75 -16.35
C SER A 88 -3.44 -2.49 -15.81
N TRP A 89 -3.40 -2.27 -14.50
CA TRP A 89 -2.82 -1.04 -13.93
C TRP A 89 -1.30 -1.04 -13.99
N GLY A 90 -0.67 -2.20 -13.76
CA GLY A 90 0.77 -2.35 -13.86
C GLY A 90 1.29 -1.96 -15.24
N ASP A 91 0.65 -2.45 -16.29
CA ASP A 91 1.01 -2.14 -17.67
C ASP A 91 0.71 -0.67 -18.02
N ALA A 92 -0.42 -0.15 -17.56
CA ALA A 92 -0.78 1.25 -17.74
C ALA A 92 0.24 2.21 -17.09
N ILE A 93 0.74 1.88 -15.90
CA ILE A 93 1.78 2.66 -15.21
C ILE A 93 3.13 2.57 -15.94
N ARG A 94 3.50 1.39 -16.44
CA ARG A 94 4.71 1.23 -17.29
C ARG A 94 4.60 2.03 -18.57
N GLU A 95 3.46 1.96 -19.25
CA GLU A 95 3.16 2.73 -20.45
C GLU A 95 3.23 4.23 -20.20
N ALA A 96 2.59 4.71 -19.13
CA ALA A 96 2.52 6.14 -18.83
C ALA A 96 3.86 6.75 -18.44
N TYR A 97 4.71 6.00 -17.73
CA TYR A 97 5.88 6.58 -17.05
C TYR A 97 7.20 5.88 -17.35
N GLY A 98 7.21 4.93 -18.32
CA GLY A 98 8.43 4.26 -18.74
C GLY A 98 9.50 5.22 -19.29
N SER A 99 9.09 6.28 -19.97
CA SER A 99 9.95 7.32 -20.56
C SER A 99 10.28 8.48 -19.62
N ALA A 100 9.71 8.53 -18.40
CA ALA A 100 9.98 9.60 -17.46
C ALA A 100 11.48 9.70 -17.14
N LYS A 101 12.01 10.95 -17.08
CA LYS A 101 13.43 11.20 -16.83
C LYS A 101 13.87 10.66 -15.47
N ARG A 102 13.03 10.76 -14.46
CA ARG A 102 13.26 10.20 -13.13
C ARG A 102 11.98 9.62 -12.54
N ARG A 103 12.14 8.52 -11.82
CA ARG A 103 11.07 7.88 -11.06
C ARG A 103 11.51 7.71 -9.63
N LEU A 104 10.60 8.00 -8.70
CA LEU A 104 10.73 7.72 -7.29
C LEU A 104 9.55 6.83 -6.89
N SER A 105 9.82 5.57 -6.58
CA SER A 105 8.83 4.61 -6.11
C SER A 105 8.91 4.50 -4.59
N LEU A 106 7.80 4.74 -3.91
CA LEU A 106 7.67 4.71 -2.46
C LEU A 106 6.71 3.58 -2.07
N THR A 107 7.10 2.74 -1.13
CA THR A 107 6.21 1.72 -0.54
C THR A 107 6.77 1.20 0.78
N GLY A 108 5.88 0.90 1.72
CA GLY A 108 6.20 0.16 2.94
C GLY A 108 6.07 -1.36 2.76
N THR A 109 5.43 -1.82 1.67
CA THR A 109 5.12 -3.23 1.41
C THR A 109 5.48 -3.59 -0.04
N PRO A 110 6.78 -3.84 -0.33
CA PRO A 110 7.25 -4.05 -1.71
C PRO A 110 6.91 -5.44 -2.28
N PHE A 111 6.00 -6.17 -1.67
CA PHE A 111 5.53 -7.49 -2.10
C PHE A 111 4.02 -7.52 -2.18
N ARG A 112 3.51 -8.34 -3.09
CA ARG A 112 2.08 -8.59 -3.28
C ARG A 112 1.73 -10.02 -2.87
N SER A 113 0.49 -10.22 -2.48
CA SER A 113 -0.03 -11.54 -2.11
C SER A 113 -0.26 -12.48 -3.30
N ASP A 114 -0.28 -11.94 -4.52
CA ASP A 114 -0.50 -12.66 -5.78
C ASP A 114 0.80 -12.94 -6.57
N ASP A 115 1.97 -12.75 -5.94
CA ASP A 115 3.31 -12.91 -6.53
C ASP A 115 3.58 -12.06 -7.80
N ALA A 116 2.66 -11.15 -8.17
CA ALA A 116 2.84 -10.27 -9.32
C ALA A 116 3.89 -9.20 -9.02
N GLN A 117 4.75 -8.92 -10.00
CA GLN A 117 5.78 -7.89 -9.88
C GLN A 117 5.16 -6.49 -9.88
N ILE A 118 5.55 -5.69 -8.88
CA ILE A 118 5.17 -4.28 -8.81
C ILE A 118 5.95 -3.49 -9.88
N PRO A 119 5.29 -2.59 -10.62
CA PRO A 119 5.96 -1.77 -11.62
C PRO A 119 7.17 -1.01 -11.06
N PHE A 120 8.30 -1.06 -11.76
CA PHE A 120 9.57 -0.38 -11.42
C PHE A 120 10.24 -0.81 -10.12
N VAL A 121 9.76 -1.86 -9.45
CA VAL A 121 10.44 -2.48 -8.31
C VAL A 121 11.31 -3.64 -8.82
N GLN A 122 12.54 -3.70 -8.34
CA GLN A 122 13.48 -4.78 -8.67
C GLN A 122 13.54 -5.78 -7.53
N TYR A 123 13.68 -7.06 -7.89
CA TYR A 123 13.75 -8.17 -6.94
C TYR A 123 14.98 -9.02 -7.20
N ALA A 124 15.57 -9.55 -6.14
CA ALA A 124 16.67 -10.50 -6.21
C ALA A 124 16.36 -11.78 -5.41
N PRO A 125 16.59 -12.97 -5.99
CA PRO A 125 16.46 -14.23 -5.28
C PRO A 125 17.57 -14.36 -4.24
N GLN A 126 17.28 -15.00 -3.10
CA GLN A 126 18.25 -15.37 -2.07
C GLN A 126 18.57 -16.86 -2.09
N ASN A 127 19.67 -17.24 -1.44
CA ASN A 127 20.12 -18.63 -1.39
C ASN A 127 19.19 -19.57 -0.62
N ASP A 128 18.32 -19.05 0.20
CA ASP A 128 17.30 -19.77 0.98
C ASP A 128 15.96 -19.95 0.23
N GLY A 129 15.90 -19.53 -1.04
CA GLY A 129 14.69 -19.58 -1.87
C GLY A 129 13.73 -18.42 -1.65
N THR A 130 14.04 -17.47 -0.78
CA THR A 130 13.26 -16.24 -0.62
C THR A 130 13.63 -15.19 -1.67
N THR A 131 12.80 -14.16 -1.80
CA THR A 131 13.04 -13.03 -2.70
C THR A 131 13.04 -11.74 -1.88
N ILE A 132 14.01 -10.87 -2.14
CA ILE A 132 14.06 -9.54 -1.55
C ILE A 132 13.80 -8.48 -2.62
N SER A 133 13.22 -7.35 -2.22
CA SER A 133 13.15 -6.15 -3.04
C SER A 133 14.47 -5.37 -2.92
N LEU A 134 14.98 -4.90 -4.07
CA LEU A 134 16.15 -4.03 -4.09
C LEU A 134 15.68 -2.59 -3.94
N THR A 135 16.27 -1.86 -2.98
CA THR A 135 15.93 -0.46 -2.70
C THR A 135 17.18 0.42 -2.77
N ASP A 136 17.04 1.64 -3.28
CA ASP A 136 18.11 2.64 -3.24
C ASP A 136 18.24 3.25 -1.83
N TYR A 137 17.14 3.28 -1.08
CA TYR A 137 17.09 3.78 0.29
C TYR A 137 16.04 3.03 1.11
N ASP A 138 16.41 2.62 2.31
CA ASP A 138 15.52 1.99 3.28
C ASP A 138 15.39 2.86 4.54
N TYR A 139 14.14 3.13 4.94
CA TYR A 139 13.79 3.74 6.20
C TYR A 139 12.90 2.78 6.98
N GLY A 140 13.54 1.74 7.52
CA GLY A 140 12.86 0.64 8.19
C GLY A 140 12.21 1.03 9.52
N TYR A 141 11.32 0.16 10.01
CA TYR A 141 10.53 0.35 11.23
C TYR A 141 11.39 0.67 12.46
N GLY A 142 12.52 -0.03 12.63
CA GLY A 142 13.40 0.19 13.78
C GLY A 142 13.95 1.62 13.85
N ARG A 143 14.35 2.19 12.70
CA ARG A 143 14.82 3.57 12.60
C ARG A 143 13.68 4.56 12.83
N ALA A 144 12.52 4.33 12.20
CA ALA A 144 11.33 5.17 12.36
C ALA A 144 10.84 5.20 13.83
N LEU A 145 10.98 4.08 14.55
CA LEU A 145 10.68 3.98 15.98
C LEU A 145 11.69 4.79 16.82
N ALA A 146 12.98 4.66 16.53
CA ALA A 146 14.03 5.42 17.22
C ALA A 146 13.89 6.94 17.00
N ASP A 147 13.49 7.35 15.80
CA ASP A 147 13.22 8.75 15.45
C ASP A 147 11.86 9.28 16.00
N GLY A 148 11.05 8.43 16.65
CA GLY A 148 9.75 8.80 17.20
C GLY A 148 8.67 9.09 16.15
N ILE A 149 8.87 8.65 14.90
CA ILE A 149 7.93 8.89 13.79
C ILE A 149 6.76 7.90 13.82
N VAL A 150 7.01 6.66 14.27
CA VAL A 150 5.97 5.63 14.40
C VAL A 150 5.81 5.20 15.85
N ARG A 151 4.64 4.68 16.18
CA ARG A 151 4.39 4.08 17.49
C ARG A 151 4.92 2.65 17.55
N PRO A 152 5.38 2.19 18.72
CA PRO A 152 5.74 0.79 18.89
C PRO A 152 4.52 -0.11 18.63
N VAL A 153 4.70 -1.16 17.84
CA VAL A 153 3.70 -2.19 17.62
C VAL A 153 3.93 -3.30 18.63
N ILE A 154 2.94 -3.54 19.47
CA ILE A 154 2.97 -4.62 20.45
C ILE A 154 2.07 -5.75 19.94
N PHE A 155 2.66 -6.90 19.65
CA PHE A 155 1.91 -8.11 19.30
C PHE A 155 1.51 -8.82 20.58
N MET A 156 0.22 -8.80 20.90
CA MET A 156 -0.33 -9.56 22.01
C MET A 156 -0.96 -10.83 21.48
N VAL A 157 -0.54 -11.97 22.02
CA VAL A 157 -1.14 -13.26 21.69
C VAL A 157 -2.21 -13.58 22.72
N TYR A 158 -3.44 -13.66 22.27
CA TYR A 158 -4.56 -14.11 23.08
C TYR A 158 -4.90 -15.55 22.72
N ALA A 159 -4.75 -16.44 23.66
CA ALA A 159 -5.19 -17.83 23.55
C ALA A 159 -6.41 -18.05 24.46
N GLY A 160 -7.30 -18.93 24.06
CA GLY A 160 -8.48 -19.28 24.83
C GLY A 160 -8.99 -20.65 24.46
N LYS A 161 -9.68 -21.29 25.40
CA LYS A 161 -10.43 -22.53 25.13
C LYS A 161 -11.79 -22.17 24.56
N MET A 162 -12.09 -22.71 23.39
CA MET A 162 -13.39 -22.55 22.71
C MET A 162 -14.16 -23.85 22.86
N ARG A 163 -15.44 -23.73 23.22
CA ARG A 163 -16.37 -24.87 23.31
C ARG A 163 -17.53 -24.64 22.36
N TRP A 164 -17.90 -25.64 21.64
CA TRP A 164 -19.03 -25.61 20.72
C TRP A 164 -19.69 -27.00 20.67
N GLN A 165 -20.92 -27.00 20.19
CA GLN A 165 -21.66 -28.24 19.95
C GLN A 165 -21.70 -28.50 18.43
N THR A 166 -21.42 -29.73 18.04
CA THR A 166 -21.54 -30.15 16.64
C THR A 166 -23.01 -30.28 16.25
N SER A 167 -23.29 -30.38 14.95
CA SER A 167 -24.65 -30.64 14.46
C SER A 167 -25.20 -32.01 14.93
N ALA A 168 -24.34 -32.93 15.37
CA ALA A 168 -24.70 -34.21 15.95
C ALA A 168 -24.94 -34.13 17.47
N GLY A 169 -24.80 -32.95 18.09
CA GLY A 169 -25.01 -32.77 19.51
C GLY A 169 -23.78 -33.07 20.39
N GLU A 170 -22.64 -33.36 19.81
CA GLU A 170 -21.41 -33.66 20.55
C GLU A 170 -20.73 -32.37 21.02
N GLU A 171 -20.31 -32.31 22.27
CA GLU A 171 -19.53 -31.21 22.81
C GLU A 171 -18.07 -31.32 22.38
N MET A 172 -17.55 -30.27 21.76
CA MET A 172 -16.16 -30.14 21.32
C MET A 172 -15.46 -29.01 22.05
N GLU A 173 -14.19 -29.19 22.37
CA GLU A 173 -13.33 -28.15 22.94
C GLU A 173 -12.01 -28.12 22.19
N ALA A 174 -11.53 -26.91 21.86
CA ALA A 174 -10.20 -26.70 21.33
C ALA A 174 -9.62 -25.38 21.82
N ARG A 175 -8.30 -25.32 21.92
CA ARG A 175 -7.58 -24.10 22.25
C ARG A 175 -7.09 -23.40 21.00
N LEU A 176 -7.29 -22.10 20.92
CA LEU A 176 -6.79 -21.29 19.81
C LEU A 176 -5.26 -21.32 19.79
N GLY A 177 -4.67 -21.56 18.60
CA GLY A 177 -3.23 -21.59 18.43
C GLY A 177 -2.54 -22.93 18.72
N GLU A 178 -3.26 -23.95 19.18
CA GLU A 178 -2.72 -25.31 19.28
C GLU A 178 -2.91 -26.09 17.98
N GLY A 179 -1.99 -27.03 17.68
CA GLY A 179 -1.93 -27.81 16.43
C GLY A 179 -3.05 -28.82 16.25
N ASN A 180 -4.27 -28.32 16.10
CA ASN A 180 -5.47 -29.10 15.79
C ASN A 180 -5.63 -29.30 14.28
N THR A 181 -6.52 -30.21 13.87
CA THR A 181 -6.90 -30.36 12.46
C THR A 181 -7.48 -29.07 11.93
N LYS A 182 -7.41 -28.86 10.60
CA LYS A 182 -7.90 -27.64 9.95
C LYS A 182 -9.38 -27.35 10.26
N ASP A 183 -10.21 -28.39 10.36
CA ASP A 183 -11.63 -28.25 10.65
C ASP A 183 -11.89 -27.83 12.10
N ILE A 184 -11.22 -28.43 13.06
CA ILE A 184 -11.30 -28.06 14.48
C ILE A 184 -10.82 -26.63 14.69
N THR A 185 -9.70 -26.24 14.07
CA THR A 185 -9.18 -24.89 14.12
C THR A 185 -10.17 -23.87 13.55
N SER A 186 -10.79 -24.18 12.42
CA SER A 186 -11.80 -23.34 11.79
C SER A 186 -13.04 -23.14 12.66
N GLN A 187 -13.53 -24.20 13.30
CA GLN A 187 -14.67 -24.13 14.22
C GLN A 187 -14.32 -23.36 15.50
N ALA A 188 -13.14 -23.57 16.07
CA ALA A 188 -12.68 -22.81 17.22
C ALA A 188 -12.62 -21.30 16.93
N TRP A 189 -12.11 -20.89 15.75
CA TRP A 189 -12.10 -19.50 15.34
C TRP A 189 -13.50 -18.93 15.10
N ARG A 190 -14.41 -19.68 14.47
CA ARG A 190 -15.81 -19.25 14.32
C ARG A 190 -16.47 -19.00 15.67
N THR A 191 -16.24 -19.89 16.65
CA THR A 191 -16.77 -19.75 18.01
C THR A 191 -16.17 -18.55 18.73
N ALA A 192 -14.87 -18.32 18.57
CA ALA A 192 -14.20 -17.14 19.16
C ALA A 192 -14.71 -15.82 18.56
N LEU A 193 -14.98 -15.80 17.27
CA LEU A 193 -15.44 -14.60 16.55
C LEU A 193 -16.96 -14.42 16.53
N ASP A 194 -17.71 -15.29 17.21
CA ASP A 194 -19.16 -15.16 17.33
C ASP A 194 -19.50 -13.88 18.10
N PRO A 195 -20.29 -12.96 17.51
CA PRO A 195 -20.71 -11.73 18.20
C PRO A 195 -21.51 -11.96 19.48
N ALA A 196 -22.19 -13.10 19.60
CA ALA A 196 -22.92 -13.48 20.80
C ALA A 196 -22.01 -13.99 21.93
N GLY A 197 -20.74 -14.30 21.60
CA GLY A 197 -19.73 -14.75 22.56
C GLY A 197 -19.07 -13.58 23.30
N ASP A 198 -18.34 -13.90 24.35
CA ASP A 198 -17.67 -12.90 25.22
C ASP A 198 -16.16 -12.76 24.94
N TRP A 199 -15.59 -13.57 24.05
CA TRP A 199 -14.14 -13.61 23.81
C TRP A 199 -13.62 -12.30 23.19
N ILE A 200 -14.30 -11.77 22.17
CA ILE A 200 -13.92 -10.49 21.54
C ILE A 200 -13.95 -9.36 22.57
N ALA A 201 -15.02 -9.27 23.35
CA ALA A 201 -15.15 -8.24 24.39
C ALA A 201 -14.03 -8.34 25.44
N LYS A 202 -13.67 -9.54 25.88
CA LYS A 202 -12.56 -9.77 26.81
C LYS A 202 -11.20 -9.39 26.22
N VAL A 203 -10.94 -9.72 24.95
CA VAL A 203 -9.71 -9.33 24.24
C VAL A 203 -9.60 -7.80 24.14
N LEU A 204 -10.67 -7.12 23.73
CA LEU A 204 -10.70 -5.66 23.62
C LEU A 204 -10.50 -4.98 24.98
N GLN A 205 -11.14 -5.50 26.03
CA GLN A 205 -10.92 -4.98 27.40
C GLN A 205 -9.48 -5.18 27.86
N ALA A 206 -8.87 -6.33 27.58
CA ALA A 206 -7.47 -6.59 27.92
C ALA A 206 -6.51 -5.67 27.15
N ALA A 207 -6.78 -5.42 25.87
CA ALA A 207 -6.02 -4.50 25.05
C ALA A 207 -6.12 -3.05 25.54
N ASN A 208 -7.32 -2.62 25.98
CA ASN A 208 -7.55 -1.25 26.44
C ASN A 208 -6.96 -0.94 27.84
N ARG A 209 -6.58 -1.95 28.62
CA ARG A 209 -5.96 -1.77 29.95
C ARG A 209 -4.44 -1.53 29.89
N ARG A 210 -3.85 -1.51 28.72
CA ARG A 210 -2.43 -1.29 28.49
C ARG A 210 -2.15 -0.01 27.73
#